data_d40c3e9ff13f5a4165dc7efe09b443d9
#
_entry.id   d40c3e9ff13f5a4165dc7efe09b443d9
#
_cell.length_a   1.000
_cell.length_b   1.000
_cell.length_c   1.000
_cell.angle_alpha   90.00
_cell.angle_beta   90.00
_cell.angle_gamma   90.00
#
_symmetry.space_group_name_H-M   'P 1'
#
loop_
_entity.id
_entity.type
_entity.pdbx_description
1 polymer ?
#
loop_
_entity_poly.entity_id
_entity_poly.type
_entity_poly.pdbx_seq_one_letter_code
_entity_poly.pdbx_strand_id
1 'polypeptide(L)'
;MKNLVTTDWLEENLENVRLIDGSWHMPNSNRNGLREFLNCHIENAIFFDLDNNSDQNSSFPHMLPNKNTWEKIVSDFGINNSDHIIIYDNSDVLSSCRIWYNFLYFNHNPNLVSVLNGGLKKWVKEKRKTTKNIKKFSRSTYSAKENLTLVLNKKQINLNIKNKYFELIDARSSERFLGLQPEPRKELKNGNIEGSKNLPFMKLINAADNTFK
;
A
#
# COMPACT_ATOMS: atom_id res chain seq x y z
N MET A 1 2.17 16.68 -8.50
CA MET A 1 2.51 15.42 -9.19
C MET A 1 1.30 14.51 -9.20
N LYS A 2 1.24 13.55 -10.12
CA LYS A 2 0.13 12.58 -10.15
C LYS A 2 0.41 11.48 -9.11
N ASN A 3 -0.66 10.96 -8.46
CA ASN A 3 -0.56 9.85 -7.52
C ASN A 3 -0.03 8.55 -8.17
N LEU A 4 -0.02 8.48 -9.49
CA LEU A 4 0.47 7.37 -10.30
C LEU A 4 1.58 7.83 -11.24
N VAL A 5 2.63 7.02 -11.38
CA VAL A 5 3.69 7.18 -12.38
C VAL A 5 3.73 5.98 -13.31
N THR A 6 4.15 6.20 -14.56
CA THR A 6 4.30 5.12 -15.55
C THR A 6 5.63 4.39 -15.38
N THR A 7 5.74 3.22 -15.98
CA THR A 7 6.98 2.45 -16.03
C THR A 7 8.09 3.20 -16.80
N ASP A 8 7.74 3.92 -17.88
CA ASP A 8 8.69 4.77 -18.63
C ASP A 8 9.24 5.88 -17.74
N TRP A 9 8.35 6.61 -17.06
CA TRP A 9 8.78 7.68 -16.17
C TRP A 9 9.71 7.16 -15.05
N LEU A 10 9.38 6.00 -14.46
CA LEU A 10 10.23 5.43 -13.41
C LEU A 10 11.60 5.04 -13.95
N GLU A 11 11.67 4.41 -15.12
CA GLU A 11 12.95 4.02 -15.74
C GLU A 11 13.87 5.21 -15.97
N GLU A 12 13.33 6.34 -16.43
CA GLU A 12 14.08 7.59 -16.63
C GLU A 12 14.52 8.26 -15.31
N ASN A 13 13.87 7.93 -14.19
CA ASN A 13 14.07 8.61 -12.90
C ASN A 13 14.59 7.70 -11.78
N LEU A 14 15.01 6.46 -12.08
CA LEU A 14 15.42 5.46 -11.07
C LEU A 14 16.47 5.95 -10.07
N GLU A 15 17.43 6.76 -10.51
CA GLU A 15 18.50 7.28 -9.65
C GLU A 15 18.05 8.47 -8.77
N ASN A 16 16.92 9.09 -9.10
CA ASN A 16 16.42 10.30 -8.45
C ASN A 16 15.28 10.03 -7.45
N VAL A 17 14.91 8.78 -7.27
CA VAL A 17 13.78 8.38 -6.39
C VAL A 17 14.20 7.37 -5.33
N ARG A 18 13.41 7.27 -4.28
CA ARG A 18 13.43 6.15 -3.34
C ARG A 18 12.35 5.16 -3.76
N LEU A 19 12.75 3.95 -4.10
CA LEU A 19 11.85 2.94 -4.60
C LEU A 19 11.54 1.92 -3.50
N ILE A 20 10.25 1.64 -3.28
CA ILE A 20 9.77 0.70 -2.27
C ILE A 20 9.00 -0.42 -2.94
N ASP A 21 9.42 -1.65 -2.68
CA ASP A 21 8.63 -2.86 -2.96
C ASP A 21 7.76 -3.16 -1.75
N GLY A 22 6.47 -2.97 -1.91
CA GLY A 22 5.46 -3.21 -0.89
C GLY A 22 4.67 -4.50 -1.10
N SER A 23 5.26 -5.50 -1.74
CA SER A 23 4.58 -6.77 -2.05
C SER A 23 4.17 -7.51 -0.79
N TRP A 24 2.87 -7.66 -0.62
CA TRP A 24 2.25 -8.47 0.42
C TRP A 24 1.21 -9.40 -0.21
N HIS A 25 1.09 -10.60 0.30
CA HIS A 25 0.18 -11.61 -0.22
C HIS A 25 -0.76 -12.13 0.86
N MET A 26 -1.95 -12.52 0.43
CA MET A 26 -2.91 -13.18 1.34
C MET A 26 -2.31 -14.48 1.89
N PRO A 27 -2.52 -14.81 3.17
CA PRO A 27 -1.92 -16.01 3.81
C PRO A 27 -2.22 -17.33 3.08
N ASN A 28 -3.35 -17.42 2.39
CA ASN A 28 -3.78 -18.60 1.63
C ASN A 28 -3.24 -18.66 0.20
N SER A 29 -2.41 -17.70 -0.23
CA SER A 29 -1.91 -17.65 -1.61
C SER A 29 -0.67 -18.51 -1.87
N ASN A 30 -0.04 -19.07 -0.82
CA ASN A 30 1.25 -19.76 -0.86
C ASN A 30 2.40 -18.91 -1.47
N ARG A 31 2.25 -17.60 -1.45
CA ARG A 31 3.24 -16.62 -1.92
C ARG A 31 3.91 -15.92 -0.74
N ASN A 32 5.14 -15.43 -0.95
CA ASN A 32 5.88 -14.68 0.07
C ASN A 32 6.59 -13.49 -0.57
N GLY A 33 6.19 -12.28 -0.20
CA GLY A 33 6.68 -11.04 -0.80
C GLY A 33 8.19 -10.85 -0.66
N LEU A 34 8.76 -11.12 0.51
CA LEU A 34 10.21 -11.04 0.72
C LEU A 34 10.97 -12.02 -0.17
N ARG A 35 10.53 -13.27 -0.25
CA ARG A 35 11.17 -14.27 -1.11
C ARG A 35 11.09 -13.89 -2.59
N GLU A 36 9.97 -13.34 -3.03
CA GLU A 36 9.81 -12.84 -4.40
C GLU A 36 10.74 -11.66 -4.67
N PHE A 37 10.81 -10.69 -3.75
CA PHE A 37 11.74 -9.57 -3.80
C PHE A 37 13.21 -10.02 -3.91
N LEU A 38 13.64 -10.96 -3.08
CA LEU A 38 15.00 -11.50 -3.10
C LEU A 38 15.34 -12.18 -4.44
N ASN A 39 14.34 -12.69 -5.15
CA ASN A 39 14.53 -13.34 -6.44
C ASN A 39 14.43 -12.40 -7.63
N CYS A 40 13.60 -11.34 -7.54
CA CYS A 40 13.37 -10.42 -8.64
C CYS A 40 12.74 -9.12 -8.13
N HIS A 41 13.44 -8.01 -8.24
CA HIS A 41 12.92 -6.68 -7.92
C HIS A 41 13.50 -5.61 -8.87
N ILE A 42 12.91 -4.42 -8.86
CA ILE A 42 13.41 -3.25 -9.60
C ILE A 42 14.67 -2.74 -8.89
N GLU A 43 15.69 -2.39 -9.65
CA GLU A 43 16.97 -1.91 -9.12
C GLU A 43 16.78 -0.75 -8.12
N ASN A 44 17.56 -0.73 -7.05
CA ASN A 44 17.50 0.23 -5.95
C ASN A 44 16.25 0.15 -5.06
N ALA A 45 15.37 -0.84 -5.25
CA ALA A 45 14.20 -0.99 -4.40
C ALA A 45 14.55 -1.46 -2.97
N ILE A 46 13.75 -1.00 -2.02
CA ILE A 46 13.78 -1.40 -0.61
C ILE A 46 12.53 -2.22 -0.34
N PHE A 47 12.65 -3.38 0.29
CA PHE A 47 11.48 -4.18 0.66
C PHE A 47 10.81 -3.60 1.92
N PHE A 48 9.51 -3.34 1.82
CA PHE A 48 8.68 -2.93 2.94
C PHE A 48 7.86 -4.12 3.43
N ASP A 49 8.23 -4.67 4.58
CA ASP A 49 7.47 -5.72 5.23
C ASP A 49 6.21 -5.13 5.89
N LEU A 50 5.06 -5.29 5.26
CA LEU A 50 3.80 -4.73 5.76
C LEU A 50 3.38 -5.33 7.10
N ASP A 51 3.63 -6.62 7.33
CA ASP A 51 3.28 -7.29 8.58
C ASP A 51 4.12 -6.73 9.74
N ASN A 52 5.45 -6.72 9.59
CA ASN A 52 6.37 -6.27 10.64
C ASN A 52 6.40 -4.75 10.83
N ASN A 53 6.07 -3.96 9.80
CA ASN A 53 6.05 -2.50 9.84
C ASN A 53 4.68 -1.91 10.21
N SER A 54 3.75 -2.74 10.66
CA SER A 54 2.46 -2.35 11.23
C SER A 54 2.50 -2.29 12.75
N ASP A 55 1.43 -1.81 13.39
CA ASP A 55 1.32 -1.79 14.85
C ASP A 55 1.27 -3.23 15.41
N GLN A 56 2.33 -3.65 16.06
CA GLN A 56 2.49 -5.00 16.62
C GLN A 56 1.72 -5.20 17.93
N ASN A 57 1.18 -4.14 18.53
CA ASN A 57 0.38 -4.21 19.76
C ASN A 57 -1.12 -4.34 19.45
N SER A 58 -1.52 -4.20 18.20
CA SER A 58 -2.91 -4.32 17.80
C SER A 58 -3.35 -5.77 17.66
N SER A 59 -4.57 -6.10 18.11
CA SER A 59 -5.23 -7.37 17.81
C SER A 59 -5.68 -7.48 16.34
N PHE A 60 -5.68 -6.36 15.60
CA PHE A 60 -6.01 -6.33 14.18
C PHE A 60 -4.74 -6.21 13.36
N PRO A 61 -4.59 -6.97 12.27
CA PRO A 61 -3.41 -6.87 11.42
C PRO A 61 -3.38 -5.56 10.63
N HIS A 62 -2.18 -5.16 10.27
CA HIS A 62 -1.89 -4.01 9.41
C HIS A 62 -2.43 -2.67 9.93
N MET A 63 -2.62 -2.53 11.24
CA MET A 63 -2.94 -1.23 11.81
C MET A 63 -1.73 -0.29 11.67
N LEU A 64 -2.01 1.01 11.53
CA LEU A 64 -0.96 2.01 11.38
C LEU A 64 -0.06 1.99 12.62
N PRO A 65 1.26 1.96 12.48
CA PRO A 65 2.17 2.10 13.62
C PRO A 65 2.03 3.51 14.23
N ASN A 66 2.56 3.70 15.42
CA ASN A 66 2.65 5.04 15.97
C ASN A 66 3.75 5.86 15.25
N LYS A 67 3.72 7.18 15.44
CA LYS A 67 4.65 8.13 14.84
C LYS A 67 6.13 7.72 15.01
N ASN A 68 6.56 7.40 16.23
CA ASN A 68 7.96 7.09 16.51
C ASN A 68 8.43 5.82 15.80
N THR A 69 7.59 4.81 15.75
CA THR A 69 7.84 3.57 15.02
C THR A 69 7.96 3.84 13.52
N TRP A 70 7.07 4.67 12.96
CA TRP A 70 7.12 5.05 11.55
C TRP A 70 8.39 5.83 11.20
N GLU A 71 8.74 6.83 12.00
CA GLU A 71 9.99 7.62 11.84
C GLU A 71 11.22 6.71 11.85
N LYS A 72 11.26 5.74 12.76
CA LYS A 72 12.34 4.75 12.80
C LYS A 72 12.40 3.91 11.53
N ILE A 73 11.28 3.32 11.09
CA ILE A 73 11.20 2.48 9.90
C ILE A 73 11.72 3.23 8.67
N VAL A 74 11.18 4.43 8.44
CA VAL A 74 11.52 5.22 7.24
C VAL A 74 12.96 5.74 7.30
N SER A 75 13.44 6.11 8.49
CA SER A 75 14.85 6.50 8.68
C SER A 75 15.80 5.32 8.42
N ASP A 76 15.46 4.11 8.88
CA ASP A 76 16.28 2.91 8.66
C ASP A 76 16.35 2.53 7.16
N PHE A 77 15.35 2.91 6.36
CA PHE A 77 15.38 2.80 4.91
C PHE A 77 16.23 3.87 4.21
N GLY A 78 16.78 4.83 4.95
CA GLY A 78 17.56 5.94 4.39
C GLY A 78 16.71 6.94 3.60
N ILE A 79 15.43 7.08 3.93
CA ILE A 79 14.50 8.00 3.28
C ILE A 79 14.41 9.30 4.07
N ASN A 80 14.52 10.45 3.39
CA ASN A 80 14.35 11.79 3.95
C ASN A 80 12.98 12.38 3.58
N ASN A 81 12.55 13.41 4.30
CA ASN A 81 11.27 14.08 4.02
C ASN A 81 11.19 14.77 2.65
N SER A 82 12.33 15.05 2.03
CA SER A 82 12.45 15.65 0.68
C SER A 82 12.56 14.64 -0.45
N ASP A 83 12.70 13.36 -0.14
CA ASP A 83 12.86 12.32 -1.16
C ASP A 83 11.55 12.08 -1.92
N HIS A 84 11.67 11.83 -3.21
CA HIS A 84 10.57 11.37 -4.03
C HIS A 84 10.45 9.84 -3.92
N ILE A 85 9.32 9.38 -3.41
CA ILE A 85 9.06 7.97 -3.10
C ILE A 85 8.14 7.38 -4.15
N ILE A 86 8.58 6.30 -4.78
CA ILE A 86 7.74 5.50 -5.67
C ILE A 86 7.53 4.13 -5.03
N ILE A 87 6.29 3.70 -4.96
CA ILE A 87 5.90 2.44 -4.34
C ILE A 87 5.31 1.52 -5.39
N TYR A 88 5.79 0.30 -5.45
CA TYR A 88 5.21 -0.73 -6.29
C TYR A 88 4.95 -2.02 -5.51
N ASP A 89 4.25 -2.94 -6.12
CA ASP A 89 4.09 -4.30 -5.62
C ASP A 89 4.00 -5.34 -6.74
N ASN A 90 4.07 -6.61 -6.35
CA ASN A 90 3.74 -7.79 -7.14
C ASN A 90 2.49 -8.49 -6.58
N SER A 91 1.66 -7.77 -5.86
CA SER A 91 0.53 -8.30 -5.11
C SER A 91 -0.74 -8.41 -5.97
N ASP A 92 -1.63 -9.33 -5.60
CA ASP A 92 -2.96 -9.41 -6.18
C ASP A 92 -3.98 -8.53 -5.43
N VAL A 93 -3.55 -7.88 -4.34
CA VAL A 93 -4.40 -7.01 -3.49
C VAL A 93 -3.95 -5.54 -3.49
N LEU A 94 -3.04 -5.16 -4.41
CA LEU A 94 -2.52 -3.78 -4.55
C LEU A 94 -1.98 -3.21 -3.23
N SER A 95 -1.12 -3.98 -2.58
CA SER A 95 -0.55 -3.62 -1.27
C SER A 95 0.29 -2.34 -1.30
N SER A 96 0.83 -1.95 -2.46
CA SER A 96 1.49 -0.66 -2.67
C SER A 96 0.62 0.53 -2.29
N CYS A 97 -0.69 0.47 -2.56
CA CYS A 97 -1.63 1.53 -2.19
C CYS A 97 -1.72 1.72 -0.66
N ARG A 98 -1.56 0.63 0.12
CA ARG A 98 -1.54 0.72 1.58
C ARG A 98 -0.31 1.48 2.07
N ILE A 99 0.85 1.21 1.51
CA ILE A 99 2.09 1.89 1.90
C ILE A 99 2.08 3.35 1.45
N TRP A 100 1.59 3.63 0.24
CA TRP A 100 1.34 5.00 -0.22
C TRP A 100 0.47 5.77 0.77
N TYR A 101 -0.62 5.15 1.24
CA TYR A 101 -1.51 5.75 2.22
C TYR A 101 -0.82 6.00 3.58
N ASN A 102 0.09 5.10 4.01
CA ASN A 102 0.87 5.31 5.23
C ASN A 102 1.71 6.59 5.12
N PHE A 103 2.39 6.83 4.00
CA PHE A 103 3.15 8.06 3.78
C PHE A 103 2.27 9.31 3.84
N LEU A 104 1.06 9.28 3.26
CA LEU A 104 0.10 10.38 3.35
C LEU A 104 -0.36 10.60 4.81
N TYR A 105 -0.68 9.54 5.52
CA TYR A 105 -1.11 9.61 6.92
C TYR A 105 -0.02 10.23 7.82
N PHE A 106 1.24 9.90 7.57
CA PHE A 106 2.37 10.47 8.29
C PHE A 106 2.89 11.79 7.70
N ASN A 107 2.08 12.41 6.84
CA ASN A 107 2.26 13.76 6.28
C ASN A 107 3.56 13.93 5.47
N HIS A 108 4.01 12.88 4.78
CA HIS A 108 4.95 13.05 3.68
C HIS A 108 4.32 13.95 2.61
N ASN A 109 5.11 14.78 1.94
CA ASN A 109 4.57 15.65 0.90
C ASN A 109 3.84 14.83 -0.18
N PRO A 110 2.52 15.01 -0.38
CA PRO A 110 1.75 14.20 -1.31
C PRO A 110 2.20 14.35 -2.78
N ASN A 111 2.95 15.41 -3.10
CA ASN A 111 3.56 15.58 -4.42
C ASN A 111 4.86 14.77 -4.59
N LEU A 112 5.38 14.18 -3.52
CA LEU A 112 6.62 13.40 -3.50
C LEU A 112 6.37 11.92 -3.18
N VAL A 113 5.13 11.43 -3.27
CA VAL A 113 4.83 10.01 -3.12
C VAL A 113 3.84 9.54 -4.16
N SER A 114 4.18 8.48 -4.88
CA SER A 114 3.37 7.94 -5.97
C SER A 114 3.42 6.41 -6.02
N VAL A 115 2.44 5.80 -6.67
CA VAL A 115 2.40 4.36 -6.94
C VAL A 115 2.80 4.12 -8.40
N LEU A 116 3.62 3.10 -8.64
CA LEU A 116 3.95 2.64 -9.98
C LEU A 116 2.74 1.96 -10.62
N ASN A 117 2.21 2.57 -11.67
CA ASN A 117 1.02 2.07 -12.37
C ASN A 117 1.32 0.75 -13.11
N GLY A 118 0.69 -0.33 -12.68
CA GLY A 118 0.92 -1.69 -13.18
C GLY A 118 1.93 -2.51 -12.36
N GLY A 119 2.64 -1.89 -11.41
CA GLY A 119 3.56 -2.55 -10.48
C GLY A 119 4.66 -3.37 -11.16
N LEU A 120 5.22 -4.35 -10.41
CA LEU A 120 6.28 -5.22 -10.93
C LEU A 120 5.80 -6.09 -12.12
N LYS A 121 4.54 -6.49 -12.13
CA LYS A 121 3.98 -7.31 -13.23
C LYS A 121 4.12 -6.63 -14.58
N LYS A 122 3.75 -5.35 -14.67
CA LYS A 122 3.88 -4.56 -15.91
C LYS A 122 5.35 -4.34 -16.25
N TRP A 123 6.19 -3.97 -15.27
CA TRP A 123 7.63 -3.76 -15.44
C TRP A 123 8.33 -4.96 -16.09
N VAL A 124 8.07 -6.18 -15.57
CA VAL A 124 8.62 -7.42 -16.11
C VAL A 124 8.04 -7.77 -17.48
N LYS A 125 6.73 -7.55 -17.68
CA LYS A 125 6.08 -7.78 -18.98
C LYS A 125 6.68 -6.91 -20.10
N GLU A 126 7.12 -5.71 -19.76
CA GLU A 126 7.83 -4.78 -20.65
C GLU A 126 9.32 -5.12 -20.82
N LYS A 127 9.78 -6.23 -20.21
CA LYS A 127 11.18 -6.70 -20.26
C LYS A 127 12.19 -5.67 -19.70
N ARG A 128 11.76 -4.83 -18.76
CA ARG A 128 12.65 -3.86 -18.11
C ARG A 128 13.58 -4.55 -17.12
N LYS A 129 14.70 -3.91 -16.84
CA LYS A 129 15.76 -4.45 -15.99
C LYS A 129 15.27 -4.74 -14.57
N THR A 130 15.56 -5.93 -14.09
CA THR A 130 15.37 -6.36 -12.71
C THR A 130 16.67 -6.89 -12.13
N THR A 131 16.74 -7.01 -10.80
CA THR A 131 17.92 -7.47 -10.10
C THR A 131 17.57 -8.40 -8.92
N LYS A 132 18.58 -9.07 -8.38
CA LYS A 132 18.55 -9.77 -7.09
C LYS A 132 19.47 -9.08 -6.07
N ASN A 133 20.22 -8.06 -6.50
CA ASN A 133 21.20 -7.38 -5.67
C ASN A 133 20.50 -6.38 -4.76
N ILE A 134 20.62 -6.58 -3.45
CA ILE A 134 20.02 -5.71 -2.44
C ILE A 134 20.94 -4.51 -2.22
N LYS A 135 20.44 -3.31 -2.50
CA LYS A 135 21.12 -2.07 -2.14
C LYS A 135 20.80 -1.69 -0.69
N LYS A 136 21.83 -1.42 0.09
CA LYS A 136 21.71 -0.88 1.43
C LYS A 136 21.90 0.63 1.38
N PHE A 137 21.01 1.35 2.04
CA PHE A 137 21.11 2.81 2.21
C PHE A 137 21.56 3.14 3.62
N SER A 138 22.35 4.19 3.77
CA SER A 138 22.68 4.73 5.09
C SER A 138 21.42 5.28 5.75
N ARG A 139 21.30 5.10 7.05
CA ARG A 139 20.19 5.62 7.83
C ARG A 139 20.08 7.14 7.66
N SER A 140 18.87 7.62 7.49
CA SER A 140 18.52 9.04 7.43
C SER A 140 17.89 9.55 8.73
N THR A 141 17.42 10.79 8.70
CA THR A 141 16.53 11.36 9.71
C THR A 141 15.21 11.72 9.04
N TYR A 142 14.16 10.97 9.37
CA TYR A 142 12.81 11.22 8.90
C TYR A 142 11.93 11.75 10.03
N SER A 143 11.15 12.79 9.76
CA SER A 143 10.17 13.35 10.70
C SER A 143 8.77 13.15 10.19
N ALA A 144 7.87 12.63 11.02
CA ALA A 144 6.49 12.36 10.69
C ALA A 144 5.52 13.22 11.52
N LYS A 145 4.33 13.43 10.96
CA LYS A 145 3.21 14.05 11.67
C LYS A 145 1.93 13.32 11.28
N GLU A 146 1.23 12.75 12.26
CA GLU A 146 0.00 12.02 12.01
C GLU A 146 -1.12 12.95 11.51
N ASN A 147 -1.72 12.59 10.39
CA ASN A 147 -2.91 13.26 9.84
C ASN A 147 -4.16 12.48 10.23
N LEU A 148 -4.70 12.79 11.40
CA LEU A 148 -5.86 12.11 11.98
C LEU A 148 -7.15 12.29 11.14
N THR A 149 -7.17 13.22 10.18
CA THR A 149 -8.33 13.40 9.31
C THR A 149 -8.48 12.31 8.26
N LEU A 150 -7.40 11.55 8.01
CA LEU A 150 -7.40 10.44 7.04
C LEU A 150 -7.89 9.12 7.62
N VAL A 151 -8.13 9.02 8.92
CA VAL A 151 -8.56 7.76 9.58
C VAL A 151 -9.79 8.03 10.43
N LEU A 152 -10.81 7.20 10.24
CA LEU A 152 -12.03 7.24 11.02
C LEU A 152 -12.11 6.02 11.94
N ASN A 153 -12.49 6.25 13.18
CA ASN A 153 -12.72 5.18 14.14
C ASN A 153 -14.18 4.67 14.11
N LYS A 154 -14.42 3.54 14.78
CA LYS A 154 -15.76 2.91 14.84
C LYS A 154 -16.87 3.87 15.31
N LYS A 155 -16.59 4.77 16.28
CA LYS A 155 -17.59 5.73 16.78
C LYS A 155 -18.00 6.71 15.69
N GLN A 156 -17.03 7.21 14.91
CA GLN A 156 -17.29 8.13 13.79
C GLN A 156 -18.09 7.45 12.67
N ILE A 157 -17.77 6.19 12.35
CA ILE A 157 -18.55 5.41 11.37
C ILE A 157 -19.98 5.19 11.88
N ASN A 158 -20.18 4.80 13.15
CA ASN A 158 -21.52 4.64 13.72
C ASN A 158 -22.35 5.94 13.71
N LEU A 159 -21.71 7.09 13.92
CA LEU A 159 -22.39 8.39 13.78
C LEU A 159 -22.76 8.67 12.32
N ASN A 160 -21.89 8.30 11.38
CA ASN A 160 -22.17 8.49 9.96
C ASN A 160 -23.32 7.64 9.43
N ILE A 161 -23.53 6.42 9.95
CA ILE A 161 -24.70 5.59 9.61
C ILE A 161 -26.00 6.36 9.85
N LYS A 162 -26.07 7.11 10.96
CA LYS A 162 -27.26 7.91 11.34
C LYS A 162 -27.35 9.23 10.56
N ASN A 163 -26.23 9.95 10.48
CA ASN A 163 -26.22 11.35 10.06
C ASN A 163 -25.83 11.55 8.59
N LYS A 164 -25.25 10.53 7.93
CA LYS A 164 -24.87 10.54 6.50
C LYS A 164 -23.99 11.73 6.10
N TYR A 165 -23.01 12.08 6.92
CA TYR A 165 -22.08 13.18 6.66
C TYR A 165 -21.18 12.94 5.44
N PHE A 166 -20.90 11.67 5.12
CA PHE A 166 -20.07 11.26 4.00
C PHE A 166 -20.51 9.89 3.44
N GLU A 167 -20.18 9.65 2.18
CA GLU A 167 -20.42 8.38 1.52
C GLU A 167 -19.41 7.34 2.02
N LEU A 168 -19.91 6.17 2.40
CA LEU A 168 -19.08 5.02 2.82
C LEU A 168 -18.99 4.04 1.65
N ILE A 169 -17.77 3.79 1.20
CA ILE A 169 -17.48 2.87 0.09
C ILE A 169 -16.77 1.62 0.64
N ASP A 170 -17.32 0.45 0.32
CA ASP A 170 -16.71 -0.84 0.59
C ASP A 170 -16.00 -1.35 -0.66
N ALA A 171 -14.67 -1.48 -0.59
CA ALA A 171 -13.83 -1.88 -1.72
C ALA A 171 -13.67 -3.42 -1.86
N ARG A 172 -14.30 -4.22 -1.00
CA ARG A 172 -14.27 -5.70 -1.07
C ARG A 172 -15.04 -6.20 -2.30
N SER A 173 -14.89 -7.50 -2.62
CA SER A 173 -15.70 -8.13 -3.67
C SER A 173 -17.21 -8.03 -3.35
N SER A 174 -18.03 -8.07 -4.39
CA SER A 174 -19.49 -7.97 -4.24
C SER A 174 -20.07 -9.12 -3.41
N GLU A 175 -19.50 -10.32 -3.54
CA GLU A 175 -19.92 -11.50 -2.79
C GLU A 175 -19.68 -11.34 -1.27
N ARG A 176 -18.51 -10.76 -0.90
CA ARG A 176 -18.20 -10.47 0.51
C ARG A 176 -19.09 -9.33 1.03
N PHE A 177 -19.30 -8.29 0.24
CA PHE A 177 -20.18 -7.18 0.58
C PHE A 177 -21.62 -7.66 0.84
N LEU A 178 -22.14 -8.55 0.02
CA LEU A 178 -23.49 -9.10 0.14
C LEU A 178 -23.60 -10.22 1.22
N GLY A 179 -22.48 -10.60 1.82
CA GLY A 179 -22.47 -11.70 2.82
C GLY A 179 -22.62 -13.10 2.24
N LEU A 180 -22.49 -13.25 0.93
CA LEU A 180 -22.60 -14.52 0.20
C LEU A 180 -21.32 -15.37 0.28
N GLN A 181 -20.20 -14.77 0.67
CA GLN A 181 -18.92 -15.43 0.85
C GLN A 181 -18.42 -15.18 2.27
N PRO A 182 -17.83 -16.19 2.94
CA PRO A 182 -17.27 -16.03 4.27
C PRO A 182 -16.07 -15.06 4.25
N GLU A 183 -15.89 -14.35 5.35
CA GLU A 183 -14.71 -13.51 5.53
C GLU A 183 -13.46 -14.39 5.69
N PRO A 184 -12.28 -13.95 5.19
CA PRO A 184 -11.02 -14.69 5.36
C PRO A 184 -10.62 -14.88 6.82
N ARG A 185 -11.14 -14.04 7.71
CA ARG A 185 -10.93 -14.12 9.16
C ARG A 185 -12.20 -14.54 9.85
N LYS A 186 -12.13 -15.63 10.60
CA LYS A 186 -13.28 -16.29 11.24
C LYS A 186 -14.03 -15.40 12.25
N GLU A 187 -13.35 -14.42 12.83
CA GLU A 187 -13.91 -13.51 13.84
C GLU A 187 -14.75 -12.38 13.22
N LEU A 188 -14.67 -12.20 11.90
CA LEU A 188 -15.42 -11.16 11.22
C LEU A 188 -16.81 -11.64 10.80
N LYS A 189 -17.81 -10.79 10.99
CA LYS A 189 -19.16 -11.04 10.50
C LYS A 189 -19.24 -10.80 8.99
N ASN A 190 -20.00 -11.64 8.29
CA ASN A 190 -20.31 -11.44 6.87
C ASN A 190 -21.24 -10.24 6.68
N GLY A 191 -21.24 -9.71 5.45
CA GLY A 191 -22.09 -8.58 5.08
C GLY A 191 -21.36 -7.25 5.10
N ASN A 192 -22.09 -6.16 5.21
CA ASN A 192 -21.59 -4.79 5.04
C ASN A 192 -22.05 -3.85 6.16
N ILE A 193 -21.50 -2.66 6.18
CA ILE A 193 -21.95 -1.57 7.05
C ILE A 193 -23.19 -0.93 6.40
N GLU A 194 -24.24 -0.72 7.17
CA GLU A 194 -25.49 -0.12 6.72
C GLU A 194 -25.24 1.23 6.00
N GLY A 195 -25.85 1.39 4.84
CA GLY A 195 -25.71 2.58 4.00
C GLY A 195 -24.42 2.68 3.19
N SER A 196 -23.53 1.68 3.28
CA SER A 196 -22.33 1.65 2.43
C SER A 196 -22.66 1.25 0.99
N LYS A 197 -21.86 1.78 0.05
CA LYS A 197 -21.90 1.41 -1.39
C LYS A 197 -20.75 0.50 -1.71
N ASN A 198 -20.98 -0.51 -2.56
CA ASN A 198 -19.91 -1.41 -2.98
C ASN A 198 -19.24 -0.94 -4.27
N LEU A 199 -17.93 -0.75 -4.21
CA LEU A 199 -17.06 -0.54 -5.36
C LEU A 199 -15.84 -1.44 -5.24
N PRO A 200 -15.93 -2.71 -5.71
CA PRO A 200 -14.79 -3.61 -5.66
C PRO A 200 -13.55 -3.01 -6.31
N PHE A 201 -12.43 -2.96 -5.59
CA PHE A 201 -11.20 -2.33 -6.09
C PHE A 201 -10.71 -2.95 -7.41
N MET A 202 -10.95 -4.24 -7.63
CA MET A 202 -10.59 -4.92 -8.89
C MET A 202 -11.30 -4.34 -10.11
N LYS A 203 -12.46 -3.70 -9.96
CA LYS A 203 -13.14 -3.00 -11.07
C LYS A 203 -12.38 -1.76 -11.56
N LEU A 204 -11.47 -1.24 -10.74
CA LEU A 204 -10.63 -0.09 -11.06
C LEU A 204 -9.33 -0.48 -11.77
N ILE A 205 -9.11 -1.77 -12.02
CA ILE A 205 -7.87 -2.32 -12.55
C ILE A 205 -8.11 -2.92 -13.93
N ASN A 206 -7.20 -2.64 -14.86
CA ASN A 206 -7.13 -3.28 -16.17
C ASN A 206 -6.51 -4.68 -16.01
N ALA A 207 -7.26 -5.72 -16.35
CA ALA A 207 -6.79 -7.10 -16.24
C ALA A 207 -5.61 -7.42 -17.18
N ALA A 208 -5.43 -6.67 -18.27
CA ALA A 208 -4.41 -6.92 -19.26
C ALA A 208 -2.98 -6.58 -18.77
N ASP A 209 -2.83 -5.53 -18.00
CA ASP A 209 -1.51 -5.01 -17.61
C ASP A 209 -1.43 -4.51 -16.14
N ASN A 210 -2.47 -4.76 -15.37
CA ASN A 210 -2.57 -4.40 -13.94
C ASN A 210 -2.53 -2.88 -13.66
N THR A 211 -2.77 -2.04 -14.68
CA THR A 211 -2.84 -0.59 -14.50
C THR A 211 -4.19 -0.15 -13.93
N PHE A 212 -4.21 0.99 -13.27
CA PHE A 212 -5.47 1.66 -12.93
C PHE A 212 -6.18 2.16 -14.19
N LYS A 213 -7.51 2.10 -14.17
CA LYS A 213 -8.38 2.63 -15.25
C LYS A 213 -8.48 4.15 -15.19
#